data_4f5226b4ef3b9ba9798c89e266192ed9
#
_entry.id   4f5226b4ef3b9ba9798c89e266192ed9
#
_cell.length_a   1.000
_cell.length_b   1.000
_cell.length_c   1.000
_cell.angle_alpha   90.00
_cell.angle_beta   90.00
_cell.angle_gamma   90.00
#
_symmetry.space_group_name_H-M   'P 1'
#
loop_
_entity.id
_entity.type
_entity.pdbx_description
1 polymer ?
#
loop_
_entity_poly.entity_id
_entity_poly.type
_entity_poly.pdbx_seq_one_letter_code
_entity_poly.pdbx_strand_id
1 'polypeptide(L)'
;MAWLASKSDTLTRQLALANSEAACDIALEPLQFYQNVSTNKALRDASVKCEERVRKYANQESMRDDLYKAKVTADANLRKSGAWDKLSDEQKRLVDKMLLDGKRAGLALEKKEDKERLKELKDELSEVCLKFTVCAPFRAGGRSGLDRT
;
A
#
# COMPACT_ATOMS: atom_id res chain seq x y z
N MET A 1 16.25 22.44 19.26
CA MET A 1 15.67 21.09 19.12
C MET A 1 14.42 20.86 19.99
N ALA A 2 13.62 21.89 20.22
CA ALA A 2 12.39 21.80 21.02
C ALA A 2 11.09 21.76 20.16
N TRP A 3 11.20 21.55 18.87
CA TRP A 3 10.08 21.63 17.92
C TRP A 3 9.31 20.31 17.74
N LEU A 4 9.67 19.26 18.45
CA LEU A 4 9.14 17.91 18.29
C LEU A 4 8.07 17.48 19.32
N ALA A 5 7.63 18.36 20.21
CA ALA A 5 6.85 17.98 21.39
C ALA A 5 5.41 18.52 21.48
N SER A 6 4.85 19.06 20.40
CA SER A 6 3.43 19.46 20.44
C SER A 6 2.52 18.24 20.26
N LYS A 7 1.59 18.04 21.21
CA LYS A 7 0.62 16.92 21.24
C LYS A 7 -0.32 16.86 20.01
N SER A 8 -0.53 18.01 19.35
CA SER A 8 -1.29 18.09 18.11
C SER A 8 -0.50 17.60 16.89
N ASP A 9 0.84 17.58 16.99
CA ASP A 9 1.76 17.27 15.91
C ASP A 9 1.75 15.77 15.52
N THR A 10 1.50 14.87 16.45
CA THR A 10 1.51 13.42 16.21
C THR A 10 0.32 12.97 15.35
N LEU A 11 -0.88 13.44 15.66
CA LEU A 11 -2.07 13.15 14.84
C LEU A 11 -1.97 13.81 13.47
N THR A 12 -1.51 15.05 13.42
CA THR A 12 -1.29 15.79 12.18
C THR A 12 -0.33 15.04 11.25
N ARG A 13 0.72 14.44 11.78
CA ARG A 13 1.66 13.61 10.99
C ARG A 13 1.04 12.32 10.46
N GLN A 14 0.23 11.63 11.26
CA GLN A 14 -0.46 10.43 10.81
C GLN A 14 -1.49 10.75 9.71
N LEU A 15 -2.24 11.82 9.87
CA LEU A 15 -3.18 12.30 8.84
C LEU A 15 -2.43 12.79 7.59
N ALA A 16 -1.30 13.48 7.74
CA ALA A 16 -0.47 13.90 6.61
C ALA A 16 0.07 12.71 5.82
N LEU A 17 0.48 11.63 6.51
CA LEU A 17 0.90 10.40 5.84
C LEU A 17 -0.24 9.78 5.06
N ALA A 18 -1.41 9.60 5.67
CA ALA A 18 -2.59 9.05 4.99
C ALA A 18 -3.04 9.90 3.79
N ASN A 19 -2.99 11.23 3.93
CA ASN A 19 -3.31 12.14 2.84
C ASN A 19 -2.29 12.05 1.69
N SER A 20 -1.01 11.86 2.00
CA SER A 20 0.03 11.71 0.97
C SER A 20 -0.10 10.37 0.24
N GLU A 21 -0.44 9.30 0.93
CA GLU A 21 -0.75 7.99 0.34
C GLU A 21 -1.95 8.11 -0.61
N ALA A 22 -3.06 8.70 -0.16
CA ALA A 22 -4.24 8.93 -1.00
C ALA A 22 -3.96 9.80 -2.23
N ALA A 23 -3.13 10.83 -2.10
CA ALA A 23 -2.74 11.68 -3.24
C ALA A 23 -1.91 10.90 -4.27
N CYS A 24 -1.01 10.01 -3.81
CA CYS A 24 -0.25 9.12 -4.69
C CYS A 24 -1.19 8.16 -5.43
N ASP A 25 -2.14 7.53 -4.74
CA ASP A 25 -3.08 6.59 -5.34
C ASP A 25 -3.92 7.27 -6.43
N ILE A 26 -4.47 8.45 -6.16
CA ILE A 26 -5.23 9.24 -7.15
C ILE A 26 -4.39 9.54 -8.40
N ALA A 27 -3.11 9.80 -8.25
CA ALA A 27 -2.22 10.09 -9.38
C ALA A 27 -1.83 8.83 -10.16
N LEU A 28 -1.73 7.68 -9.51
CA LEU A 28 -1.25 6.43 -10.09
C LEU A 28 -2.35 5.58 -10.71
N GLU A 29 -3.56 5.60 -10.17
CA GLU A 29 -4.69 4.80 -10.67
C GLU A 29 -4.96 4.97 -12.18
N PRO A 30 -5.01 6.19 -12.75
CA PRO A 30 -5.21 6.36 -14.18
C PRO A 30 -4.10 5.72 -15.01
N LEU A 31 -2.85 5.79 -14.54
CA LEU A 31 -1.70 5.23 -15.26
C LEU A 31 -1.74 3.70 -15.30
N GLN A 32 -2.21 3.07 -14.21
CA GLN A 32 -2.36 1.62 -14.13
C GLN A 32 -3.57 1.12 -14.91
N PHE A 33 -4.58 1.95 -15.15
CA PHE A 33 -5.79 1.56 -15.85
C PHE A 33 -5.61 1.36 -17.35
N TYR A 34 -4.66 2.03 -17.99
CA TYR A 34 -4.43 1.94 -19.43
C TYR A 34 -4.13 0.53 -19.93
N GLN A 35 -3.55 -0.35 -19.11
CA GLN A 35 -3.32 -1.77 -19.49
C GLN A 35 -4.63 -2.50 -19.82
N ASN A 36 -5.76 -2.08 -19.23
CA ASN A 36 -7.06 -2.75 -19.39
C ASN A 36 -7.89 -2.20 -20.56
N VAL A 37 -7.70 -0.92 -20.90
CA VAL A 37 -8.61 -0.21 -21.82
C VAL A 37 -7.95 0.29 -23.11
N SER A 38 -6.65 0.44 -23.16
CA SER A 38 -5.99 1.01 -24.33
C SER A 38 -5.94 0.02 -25.49
N THR A 39 -6.28 0.50 -26.67
CA THR A 39 -6.07 -0.25 -27.93
C THR A 39 -4.58 -0.25 -28.35
N ASN A 40 -3.80 0.73 -27.90
CA ASN A 40 -2.37 0.85 -28.22
C ASN A 40 -1.55 -0.09 -27.33
N LYS A 41 -0.88 -1.07 -27.97
CA LYS A 41 -0.03 -2.05 -27.27
C LYS A 41 1.10 -1.40 -26.47
N ALA A 42 1.78 -0.41 -27.04
CA ALA A 42 2.90 0.26 -26.36
C ALA A 42 2.45 0.98 -25.07
N LEU A 43 1.24 1.55 -25.08
CA LEU A 43 0.66 2.18 -23.89
C LEU A 43 0.27 1.14 -22.83
N ARG A 44 -0.30 -0.01 -23.23
CA ARG A 44 -0.56 -1.11 -22.28
C ARG A 44 0.73 -1.63 -21.64
N ASP A 45 1.77 -1.87 -22.46
CA ASP A 45 3.06 -2.36 -21.96
C ASP A 45 3.73 -1.35 -21.00
N ALA A 46 3.59 -0.05 -21.27
CA ALA A 46 4.07 1.01 -20.37
C ALA A 46 3.28 1.04 -19.06
N SER A 47 1.96 0.86 -19.11
CA SER A 47 1.08 0.79 -17.94
C SER A 47 1.43 -0.40 -17.04
N VAL A 48 1.67 -1.59 -17.61
CA VAL A 48 2.13 -2.78 -16.87
C VAL A 48 3.47 -2.50 -16.15
N LYS A 49 4.44 -1.91 -16.85
CA LYS A 49 5.72 -1.54 -16.23
C LYS A 49 5.57 -0.50 -15.12
N CYS A 50 4.61 0.41 -15.26
CA CYS A 50 4.29 1.36 -14.20
C CYS A 50 3.78 0.62 -12.97
N GLU A 51 2.83 -0.29 -13.15
CA GLU A 51 2.26 -1.09 -12.05
C GLU A 51 3.32 -1.96 -11.36
N GLU A 52 4.22 -2.60 -12.11
CA GLU A 52 5.35 -3.34 -11.52
C GLU A 52 6.20 -2.49 -10.57
N ARG A 53 6.53 -1.26 -11.00
CA ARG A 53 7.32 -0.33 -10.19
C ARG A 53 6.57 0.12 -8.94
N VAL A 54 5.29 0.44 -9.09
CA VAL A 54 4.43 0.85 -7.96
C VAL A 54 4.30 -0.27 -6.94
N ARG A 55 4.03 -1.50 -7.37
CA ARG A 55 3.93 -2.68 -6.48
C ARG A 55 5.24 -2.94 -5.74
N LYS A 56 6.37 -2.86 -6.45
CA LYS A 56 7.69 -3.03 -5.82
C LYS A 56 7.96 -1.95 -4.78
N TYR A 57 7.62 -0.70 -5.08
CA TYR A 57 7.75 0.40 -4.13
C TYR A 57 6.82 0.20 -2.92
N ALA A 58 5.55 -0.15 -3.13
CA ALA A 58 4.59 -0.41 -2.07
C ALA A 58 5.04 -1.55 -1.13
N ASN A 59 5.61 -2.63 -1.69
CA ASN A 59 6.19 -3.71 -0.88
C ASN A 59 7.36 -3.21 -0.02
N GLN A 60 8.26 -2.39 -0.58
CA GLN A 60 9.37 -1.82 0.17
C GLN A 60 8.89 -0.89 1.29
N GLU A 61 7.93 -0.01 1.01
CA GLU A 61 7.34 0.89 2.01
C GLU A 61 6.59 0.13 3.10
N SER A 62 5.84 -0.92 2.73
CA SER A 62 5.09 -1.75 3.69
C SER A 62 5.99 -2.48 4.69
N MET A 63 7.29 -2.64 4.37
CA MET A 63 8.28 -3.34 5.18
C MET A 63 9.26 -2.40 5.90
N ARG A 64 8.95 -1.09 5.99
CA ARG A 64 9.79 -0.11 6.69
C ARG A 64 9.61 -0.16 8.20
N ASP A 65 10.60 -0.73 8.89
CA ASP A 65 10.65 -0.81 10.35
C ASP A 65 10.67 0.56 11.04
N ASP A 66 11.39 1.52 10.47
CA ASP A 66 11.51 2.88 11.01
C ASP A 66 10.15 3.59 11.06
N LEU A 67 9.40 3.48 9.97
CA LEU A 67 8.06 4.05 9.86
C LEU A 67 7.08 3.37 10.82
N TYR A 68 7.13 2.04 10.93
CA TYR A 68 6.28 1.31 11.86
C TYR A 68 6.58 1.67 13.33
N LYS A 69 7.84 1.72 13.72
CA LYS A 69 8.25 2.15 15.08
C LYS A 69 7.79 3.57 15.38
N ALA A 70 7.88 4.47 14.40
CA ALA A 70 7.36 5.83 14.55
C ALA A 70 5.84 5.84 14.77
N LYS A 71 5.07 5.03 14.01
CA LYS A 71 3.61 4.88 14.19
C LYS A 71 3.26 4.34 15.58
N VAL A 72 3.96 3.32 16.07
CA VAL A 72 3.78 2.74 17.42
C VAL A 72 4.07 3.75 18.51
N THR A 73 5.17 4.49 18.38
CA THR A 73 5.55 5.55 19.34
C THR A 73 4.52 6.67 19.36
N ALA A 74 4.02 7.05 18.20
CA ALA A 74 2.99 8.06 18.04
C ALA A 74 1.68 7.65 18.74
N ASP A 75 1.21 6.41 18.54
CA ASP A 75 0.03 5.88 19.23
C ASP A 75 0.21 5.87 20.76
N ALA A 76 1.35 5.38 21.23
CA ALA A 76 1.65 5.38 22.66
C ALA A 76 1.62 6.80 23.27
N ASN A 77 2.13 7.79 22.56
CA ASN A 77 2.10 9.18 22.99
C ASN A 77 0.67 9.77 22.98
N LEU A 78 -0.14 9.45 21.98
CA LEU A 78 -1.55 9.85 21.91
C LEU A 78 -2.35 9.31 23.11
N ARG A 79 -2.18 8.04 23.44
CA ARG A 79 -2.87 7.39 24.56
C ARG A 79 -2.40 7.96 25.91
N LYS A 80 -1.08 8.12 26.11
CA LYS A 80 -0.51 8.70 27.35
C LYS A 80 -0.93 10.15 27.58
N SER A 81 -1.11 10.92 26.53
CA SER A 81 -1.46 12.34 26.64
C SER A 81 -2.95 12.61 26.86
N GLY A 82 -3.82 11.58 26.82
CA GLY A 82 -5.28 11.75 26.82
C GLY A 82 -5.83 12.40 25.53
N ALA A 83 -4.98 12.59 24.51
CA ALA A 83 -5.43 13.12 23.22
C ALA A 83 -6.25 12.10 22.45
N TRP A 84 -6.10 10.82 22.76
CA TRP A 84 -6.87 9.73 22.18
C TRP A 84 -8.39 9.91 22.34
N ASP A 85 -8.84 10.36 23.51
CA ASP A 85 -10.27 10.51 23.81
C ASP A 85 -10.92 11.66 23.02
N LYS A 86 -10.10 12.60 22.55
CA LYS A 86 -10.53 13.75 21.73
C LYS A 86 -10.62 13.43 20.23
N LEU A 87 -10.16 12.25 19.80
CA LEU A 87 -10.23 11.82 18.42
C LEU A 87 -11.65 11.40 18.04
N SER A 88 -12.03 11.68 16.79
CA SER A 88 -13.24 11.10 16.22
C SER A 88 -13.08 9.57 16.09
N ASP A 89 -14.20 8.85 16.00
CA ASP A 89 -14.17 7.40 15.85
C ASP A 89 -13.45 6.97 14.55
N GLU A 90 -13.57 7.76 13.49
CA GLU A 90 -12.86 7.53 12.23
C GLU A 90 -11.34 7.68 12.40
N GLN A 91 -10.90 8.71 13.11
CA GLN A 91 -9.47 8.93 13.40
C GLN A 91 -8.89 7.81 14.27
N LYS A 92 -9.65 7.33 15.27
CA LYS A 92 -9.25 6.17 16.07
C LYS A 92 -9.11 4.92 15.22
N ARG A 93 -10.11 4.65 14.35
CA ARG A 93 -10.08 3.53 13.42
C ARG A 93 -8.90 3.60 12.44
N LEU A 94 -8.58 4.79 11.94
CA LEU A 94 -7.43 4.99 11.05
C LEU A 94 -6.12 4.61 11.76
N VAL A 95 -5.89 5.11 12.97
CA VAL A 95 -4.68 4.82 13.74
C VAL A 95 -4.57 3.32 14.05
N ASP A 96 -5.65 2.71 14.53
CA ASP A 96 -5.68 1.27 14.85
C ASP A 96 -5.44 0.43 13.58
N LYS A 97 -6.01 0.84 12.43
CA LYS A 97 -5.79 0.16 11.15
C LYS A 97 -4.34 0.27 10.68
N MET A 98 -3.74 1.45 10.76
CA MET A 98 -2.33 1.64 10.38
C MET A 98 -1.37 0.76 11.19
N LEU A 99 -1.65 0.56 12.49
CA LEU A 99 -0.87 -0.33 13.35
C LEU A 99 -1.14 -1.81 13.01
N LEU A 100 -2.40 -2.17 12.77
CA LEU A 100 -2.78 -3.52 12.39
C LEU A 100 -2.16 -3.92 11.05
N ASP A 101 -2.18 -3.05 10.06
CA ASP A 101 -1.60 -3.30 8.75
C ASP A 101 -0.07 -3.48 8.85
N GLY A 102 0.61 -2.70 9.71
CA GLY A 102 2.02 -2.91 10.02
C GLY A 102 2.31 -4.27 10.65
N LYS A 103 1.48 -4.73 11.58
CA LYS A 103 1.58 -6.09 12.15
C LYS A 103 1.38 -7.16 11.09
N ARG A 104 0.35 -7.03 10.26
CA ARG A 104 0.05 -7.96 9.14
C ARG A 104 1.13 -7.95 8.07
N ALA A 105 1.78 -6.80 7.88
CA ALA A 105 2.95 -6.71 7.00
C ALA A 105 4.16 -7.48 7.53
N GLY A 106 4.14 -7.96 8.78
CA GLY A 106 5.22 -8.71 9.41
C GLY A 106 6.24 -7.84 10.16
N LEU A 107 5.96 -6.54 10.34
CA LEU A 107 6.89 -5.64 11.04
C LEU A 107 6.98 -5.91 12.54
N ALA A 108 6.01 -6.64 13.11
CA ALA A 108 6.04 -7.10 14.50
C ALA A 108 6.89 -8.37 14.70
N LEU A 109 7.41 -9.00 13.64
CA LEU A 109 8.31 -10.14 13.76
C LEU A 109 9.61 -9.70 14.43
N GLU A 110 10.13 -10.53 15.36
CA GLU A 110 11.35 -10.21 16.09
C GLU A 110 12.60 -10.54 15.28
N LYS A 111 12.56 -11.65 14.54
CA LYS A 111 13.71 -12.14 13.77
C LYS A 111 13.83 -11.40 12.44
N LYS A 112 15.03 -10.91 12.18
CA LYS A 112 15.35 -10.22 10.93
C LYS A 112 15.24 -11.14 9.71
N GLU A 113 15.66 -12.38 9.86
CA GLU A 113 15.62 -13.43 8.83
C GLU A 113 14.18 -13.69 8.36
N ASP A 114 13.24 -13.78 9.31
CA ASP A 114 11.80 -14.00 9.01
C ASP A 114 11.22 -12.81 8.24
N LYS A 115 11.65 -11.59 8.56
CA LYS A 115 11.24 -10.37 7.83
C LYS A 115 11.78 -10.36 6.40
N GLU A 116 13.04 -10.72 6.22
CA GLU A 116 13.68 -10.81 4.89
C GLU A 116 12.98 -11.88 4.04
N ARG A 117 12.72 -13.04 4.62
CA ARG A 117 12.00 -14.12 3.92
C ARG A 117 10.56 -13.71 3.56
N LEU A 118 9.86 -13.03 4.45
CA LEU A 118 8.52 -12.52 4.18
C LEU A 118 8.53 -11.50 3.03
N LYS A 119 9.56 -10.65 2.98
CA LYS A 119 9.71 -9.68 1.89
C LYS A 119 9.90 -10.37 0.54
N GLU A 120 10.77 -11.36 0.47
CA GLU A 120 10.98 -12.17 -0.74
C GLU A 120 9.68 -12.82 -1.22
N LEU A 121 8.92 -13.45 -0.31
CA LEU A 121 7.65 -14.08 -0.63
C LEU A 121 6.60 -13.07 -1.14
N LYS A 122 6.57 -11.85 -0.59
CA LYS A 122 5.69 -10.77 -1.07
C LYS A 122 6.07 -10.32 -2.47
N ASP A 123 7.36 -10.21 -2.76
CA ASP A 123 7.83 -9.81 -4.08
C ASP A 123 7.50 -10.91 -5.11
N GLU A 124 7.76 -12.19 -4.81
CA GLU A 124 7.37 -13.33 -5.64
C GLU A 124 5.85 -13.36 -5.89
N LEU A 125 5.04 -13.20 -4.83
CA LEU A 125 3.58 -13.16 -4.95
C LEU A 125 3.11 -12.01 -5.84
N SER A 126 3.70 -10.83 -5.70
CA SER A 126 3.36 -9.66 -6.52
C SER A 126 3.66 -9.90 -8.00
N GLU A 127 4.78 -10.56 -8.33
CA GLU A 127 5.11 -10.93 -9.70
C GLU A 127 4.14 -11.95 -10.29
N VAL A 128 3.77 -12.97 -9.52
CA VAL A 128 2.80 -13.99 -9.97
C VAL A 128 1.43 -13.36 -10.20
N CYS A 129 0.97 -12.53 -9.27
CA CYS A 129 -0.31 -11.83 -9.42
C CYS A 129 -0.33 -10.93 -10.67
N LEU A 130 0.75 -10.22 -10.94
CA LEU A 130 0.84 -9.36 -12.11
C LEU A 130 0.81 -10.17 -13.41
N LYS A 131 1.60 -11.25 -13.49
CA LYS A 131 1.58 -12.18 -14.64
C LYS A 131 0.17 -12.74 -14.88
N PHE A 132 -0.54 -13.12 -13.81
CA PHE A 132 -1.91 -13.60 -13.90
C PHE A 132 -2.86 -12.52 -14.44
N THR A 133 -2.77 -11.30 -13.94
CA THR A 133 -3.61 -10.16 -14.35
C THR A 133 -3.39 -9.83 -15.84
N VAL A 134 -2.15 -9.87 -16.31
CA VAL A 134 -1.82 -9.59 -17.72
C VAL A 134 -2.29 -10.72 -18.64
N CYS A 135 -2.26 -11.99 -18.19
CA CYS A 135 -2.67 -13.14 -18.99
C CYS A 135 -4.18 -13.39 -19.01
N ALA A 136 -4.91 -12.97 -18.00
CA ALA A 136 -6.34 -13.26 -17.87
C ALA A 136 -7.24 -12.59 -18.93
N PRO A 137 -7.04 -11.33 -19.35
CA PRO A 137 -7.88 -10.68 -20.36
C PRO A 137 -7.76 -11.32 -21.74
N PHE A 138 -6.63 -11.93 -22.08
CA PHE A 138 -6.41 -12.56 -23.37
C PHE A 138 -7.21 -13.86 -23.58
N ARG A 139 -7.62 -14.53 -22.49
CA ARG A 139 -8.45 -15.75 -22.56
C ARG A 139 -9.94 -15.46 -22.71
N ALA A 140 -10.42 -14.30 -22.28
CA ALA A 140 -11.84 -13.95 -22.37
C ALA A 140 -12.27 -13.49 -23.78
N GLY A 141 -11.34 -13.03 -24.62
CA GLY A 141 -11.60 -12.61 -26.01
C GLY A 141 -11.66 -13.72 -27.05
N GLY A 142 -11.37 -14.97 -26.67
CA GLY A 142 -11.24 -16.10 -27.59
C GLY A 142 -12.49 -16.96 -27.79
N ARG A 143 -13.67 -16.55 -27.33
CA ARG A 143 -14.93 -17.31 -27.55
C ARG A 143 -16.03 -16.45 -28.18
N SER A 144 -15.80 -15.97 -29.37
CA SER A 144 -16.91 -15.55 -30.24
C SER A 144 -16.78 -16.15 -31.63
N GLY A 145 -16.76 -17.48 -31.68
CA GLY A 145 -16.89 -18.26 -32.88
C GLY A 145 -17.96 -19.33 -32.66
N LEU A 146 -19.20 -18.90 -32.42
CA LEU A 146 -20.37 -19.74 -32.65
C LEU A 146 -20.87 -19.40 -34.05
N ASP A 147 -20.32 -20.08 -35.03
CA ASP A 147 -20.94 -20.28 -36.35
C ASP A 147 -22.38 -20.78 -36.11
N ARG A 148 -23.33 -19.96 -36.53
CA ARG A 148 -24.69 -20.40 -36.79
C ARG A 148 -24.81 -20.55 -38.28
N THR A 149 -24.68 -21.78 -38.75
CA THR A 149 -25.31 -22.26 -40.00
C THR A 149 -26.64 -22.90 -39.65
#